data_32e86ecdbc0a9388ec6116fef25c07af
#
_entry.id   32e86ecdbc0a9388ec6116fef25c07af
#
_cell.length_a   1.000
_cell.length_b   1.000
_cell.length_c   1.000
_cell.angle_alpha   90.00
_cell.angle_beta   90.00
_cell.angle_gamma   90.00
#
_symmetry.space_group_name_H-M   'P 1'
#
loop_
_entity.id
_entity.type
_entity.pdbx_description
1 polymer ?
#
loop_
_entity_poly.entity_id
_entity_poly.type
_entity_poly.pdbx_seq_one_letter_code
_entity_poly.pdbx_strand_id
1 'polypeptide(L)'
;MAGMWLARERAPEPLELRHATLFPPGRPLPAFALEDQHGESFGPERLRGHWTFLFFGFTQCPDVCPTTLATLAAARRELADLPAAEQPAVVLVSVDPGRDSAARLAEYVRFFDPAFTGVTGEPDAIAAFTRELGVAVIVGEPDAAGQYTIDHTATLFLVGPDGSLAAIFGTPHSPDGIAGDYRRIVAHRAGGRR
;
A
#
# COMPACT_ATOMS: atom_id res chain seq x y z
N MET A 1 48.06 -24.35 23.15
CA MET A 1 47.12 -24.60 22.00
C MET A 1 45.82 -23.87 22.26
N ALA A 2 45.68 -22.68 21.66
CA ALA A 2 44.52 -21.84 21.79
C ALA A 2 43.51 -22.25 20.70
N GLY A 3 42.39 -22.86 21.13
CA GLY A 3 41.30 -23.21 20.23
C GLY A 3 40.52 -21.95 19.81
N MET A 4 40.69 -21.57 18.55
CA MET A 4 39.94 -20.49 17.91
C MET A 4 38.51 -20.98 17.64
N TRP A 5 37.56 -20.55 18.47
CA TRP A 5 36.15 -20.76 18.19
C TRP A 5 35.74 -19.82 17.05
N LEU A 6 35.65 -20.37 15.84
CA LEU A 6 35.00 -19.69 14.72
C LEU A 6 33.50 -19.63 15.03
N ALA A 7 33.01 -18.46 15.44
CA ALA A 7 31.61 -18.16 15.46
C ALA A 7 31.08 -18.31 14.01
N ARG A 8 30.43 -19.43 13.76
CA ARG A 8 29.73 -19.68 12.50
C ARG A 8 28.56 -18.69 12.45
N GLU A 9 28.73 -17.58 11.72
CA GLU A 9 27.62 -16.69 11.44
C GLU A 9 26.49 -17.52 10.82
N ARG A 10 25.41 -17.66 11.60
CA ARG A 10 24.21 -18.35 11.14
C ARG A 10 23.63 -17.49 10.03
N ALA A 11 23.57 -18.01 8.82
CA ALA A 11 22.86 -17.35 7.73
C ALA A 11 21.44 -17.00 8.24
N PRO A 12 20.95 -15.79 8.01
CA PRO A 12 19.62 -15.41 8.45
C PRO A 12 18.61 -16.41 7.89
N GLU A 13 17.72 -16.91 8.75
CA GLU A 13 16.67 -17.80 8.32
C GLU A 13 15.83 -17.12 7.23
N PRO A 14 15.45 -17.83 6.16
CA PRO A 14 14.62 -17.29 5.11
C PRO A 14 13.32 -16.70 5.72
N LEU A 15 12.99 -15.49 5.36
CA LEU A 15 11.73 -14.86 5.81
C LEU A 15 10.55 -15.60 5.16
N GLU A 16 9.83 -16.40 5.94
CA GLU A 16 8.63 -17.09 5.47
C GLU A 16 7.43 -16.12 5.50
N LEU A 17 6.94 -15.75 4.35
CA LEU A 17 5.73 -14.96 4.15
C LEU A 17 4.66 -15.84 3.50
N ARG A 18 3.39 -15.66 3.89
CA ARG A 18 2.26 -16.47 3.40
C ARG A 18 1.41 -15.74 2.37
N HIS A 19 1.32 -14.43 2.51
CA HIS A 19 0.44 -13.56 1.73
C HIS A 19 1.20 -12.47 0.97
N ALA A 20 2.46 -12.22 1.35
CA ALA A 20 3.28 -11.17 0.76
C ALA A 20 4.46 -11.74 -0.05
N THR A 21 4.85 -10.99 -1.07
CA THR A 21 6.10 -11.17 -1.80
C THR A 21 7.03 -10.00 -1.48
N LEU A 22 8.17 -10.31 -0.85
CA LEU A 22 9.16 -9.31 -0.45
C LEU A 22 10.07 -8.94 -1.63
N PHE A 23 10.50 -7.68 -1.69
CA PHE A 23 11.52 -7.17 -2.60
C PHE A 23 12.78 -6.75 -1.83
N PRO A 24 13.75 -7.64 -1.59
CA PRO A 24 15.04 -7.24 -1.02
C PRO A 24 16.00 -6.80 -2.13
N PRO A 25 16.66 -5.62 -2.04
CA PRO A 25 16.64 -4.64 -0.94
C PRO A 25 15.46 -3.69 -0.91
N GLY A 26 14.56 -3.73 -1.85
CA GLY A 26 13.43 -2.85 -2.13
C GLY A 26 13.54 -2.34 -3.57
N ARG A 27 12.39 -2.05 -4.19
CA ARG A 27 12.32 -1.50 -5.55
C ARG A 27 12.05 0.01 -5.47
N PRO A 28 12.78 0.85 -6.20
CA PRO A 28 12.43 2.27 -6.29
C PRO A 28 10.98 2.44 -6.74
N LEU A 29 10.26 3.37 -6.13
CA LEU A 29 8.99 3.82 -6.66
C LEU A 29 9.23 4.74 -7.87
N PRO A 30 8.36 4.70 -8.89
CA PRO A 30 8.37 5.69 -9.94
C PRO A 30 8.12 7.09 -9.37
N ALA A 31 8.55 8.12 -10.10
CA ALA A 31 8.16 9.49 -9.78
C ALA A 31 6.68 9.69 -10.06
N PHE A 32 5.99 10.39 -9.17
CA PHE A 32 4.58 10.76 -9.35
C PHE A 32 4.33 12.11 -8.68
N ALA A 33 3.32 12.82 -9.15
CA ALA A 33 2.84 14.07 -8.58
C ALA A 33 1.30 14.02 -8.58
N LEU A 34 0.73 13.83 -7.41
CA LEU A 34 -0.70 13.70 -7.16
C LEU A 34 -1.11 14.72 -6.09
N GLU A 35 -2.37 14.69 -5.66
CA GLU A 35 -2.88 15.50 -4.56
C GLU A 35 -3.68 14.63 -3.57
N ASP A 36 -3.63 14.98 -2.30
CA ASP A 36 -4.41 14.29 -1.28
C ASP A 36 -5.83 14.87 -1.16
N GLN A 37 -6.62 14.27 -0.30
CA GLN A 37 -8.01 14.66 -0.04
C GLN A 37 -8.18 16.08 0.52
N HIS A 38 -7.10 16.76 0.86
CA HIS A 38 -7.10 18.15 1.33
C HIS A 38 -6.62 19.12 0.26
N GLY A 39 -6.31 18.61 -0.94
CA GLY A 39 -5.75 19.40 -2.06
C GLY A 39 -4.27 19.72 -1.88
N GLU A 40 -3.58 19.01 -0.98
CA GLU A 40 -2.15 19.18 -0.80
C GLU A 40 -1.37 18.24 -1.72
N SER A 41 -0.19 18.71 -2.15
CA SER A 41 0.70 17.91 -3.01
C SER A 41 1.08 16.58 -2.35
N PHE A 42 0.93 15.48 -3.10
CA PHE A 42 1.25 14.14 -2.68
C PHE A 42 2.22 13.49 -3.68
N GLY A 43 3.50 13.43 -3.30
CA GLY A 43 4.59 12.83 -4.06
C GLY A 43 5.32 11.75 -3.27
N PRO A 44 6.41 11.17 -3.85
CA PRO A 44 7.18 10.11 -3.18
C PRO A 44 7.76 10.52 -1.83
N GLU A 45 7.99 11.80 -1.60
CA GLU A 45 8.48 12.33 -0.31
C GLU A 45 7.48 12.11 0.84
N ARG A 46 6.17 12.09 0.53
CA ARG A 46 5.09 11.84 1.50
C ARG A 46 5.04 10.37 1.96
N LEU A 47 5.78 9.49 1.31
CA LEU A 47 5.87 8.06 1.66
C LEU A 47 7.13 7.74 2.47
N ARG A 48 7.99 8.72 2.76
CA ARG A 48 9.22 8.49 3.52
C ARG A 48 9.02 8.64 5.02
N GLY A 49 9.85 7.92 5.78
CA GLY A 49 9.86 8.00 7.25
C GLY A 49 8.84 7.10 7.95
N HIS A 50 7.94 6.47 7.23
CA HIS A 50 6.93 5.55 7.77
C HIS A 50 6.60 4.44 6.79
N TRP A 51 5.96 3.39 7.28
CA TRP A 51 5.43 2.32 6.47
C TRP A 51 4.09 2.73 5.87
N THR A 52 3.84 2.42 4.60
CA THR A 52 2.58 2.77 3.94
C THR A 52 2.06 1.63 3.08
N PHE A 53 0.80 1.25 3.26
CA PHE A 53 0.07 0.48 2.27
C PHE A 53 -0.53 1.43 1.23
N LEU A 54 -0.15 1.23 -0.05
CA LEU A 54 -0.84 1.84 -1.18
C LEU A 54 -1.84 0.84 -1.75
N PHE A 55 -3.05 1.27 -1.94
CA PHE A 55 -4.10 0.54 -2.61
C PHE A 55 -4.70 1.40 -3.74
N PHE A 56 -4.81 0.83 -4.92
CA PHE A 56 -5.41 1.49 -6.07
C PHE A 56 -6.87 1.07 -6.16
N GLY A 57 -7.77 2.04 -6.27
CA GLY A 57 -9.20 1.78 -6.27
C GLY A 57 -10.01 3.02 -6.59
N PHE A 58 -11.32 2.99 -6.39
CA PHE A 58 -12.21 4.14 -6.64
C PHE A 58 -13.47 4.06 -5.76
N THR A 59 -14.11 5.21 -5.54
CA THR A 59 -15.21 5.30 -4.55
C THR A 59 -16.49 4.61 -5.01
N GLN A 60 -16.69 4.43 -6.31
CA GLN A 60 -17.88 3.79 -6.88
C GLN A 60 -17.69 2.28 -7.13
N CYS A 61 -16.59 1.70 -6.67
CA CYS A 61 -16.39 0.26 -6.71
C CYS A 61 -17.40 -0.44 -5.80
N PRO A 62 -18.22 -1.40 -6.32
CA PRO A 62 -19.31 -1.95 -5.54
C PRO A 62 -18.88 -2.98 -4.48
N ASP A 63 -17.69 -3.57 -4.57
CA ASP A 63 -17.32 -4.72 -3.75
C ASP A 63 -15.85 -4.71 -3.30
N VAL A 64 -14.89 -4.87 -4.20
CA VAL A 64 -13.50 -5.15 -3.83
C VAL A 64 -12.83 -4.00 -3.07
N CYS A 65 -13.11 -2.74 -3.43
CA CYS A 65 -12.50 -1.60 -2.77
C CYS A 65 -12.98 -1.42 -1.32
N PRO A 66 -14.31 -1.39 -1.02
CA PRO A 66 -14.75 -1.28 0.36
C PRO A 66 -14.33 -2.48 1.21
N THR A 67 -14.35 -3.69 0.65
CA THR A 67 -13.88 -4.89 1.35
C THR A 67 -12.40 -4.80 1.69
N THR A 68 -11.55 -4.36 0.77
CA THR A 68 -10.10 -4.19 0.98
C THR A 68 -9.80 -3.12 2.04
N LEU A 69 -10.47 -1.95 1.97
CA LEU A 69 -10.28 -0.89 2.96
C LEU A 69 -10.75 -1.32 4.36
N ALA A 70 -11.86 -2.03 4.48
CA ALA A 70 -12.31 -2.60 5.75
C ALA A 70 -11.30 -3.62 6.31
N THR A 71 -10.72 -4.45 5.45
CA THR A 71 -9.67 -5.41 5.79
C THR A 71 -8.40 -4.70 6.28
N LEU A 72 -7.97 -3.63 5.60
CA LEU A 72 -6.83 -2.82 6.03
C LEU A 72 -7.08 -2.11 7.37
N ALA A 73 -8.29 -1.60 7.59
CA ALA A 73 -8.66 -1.01 8.87
C ALA A 73 -8.63 -2.05 10.01
N ALA A 74 -9.07 -3.28 9.75
CA ALA A 74 -8.98 -4.38 10.71
C ALA A 74 -7.51 -4.77 10.97
N ALA A 75 -6.70 -4.93 9.93
CA ALA A 75 -5.28 -5.25 10.07
C ALA A 75 -4.52 -4.17 10.87
N ARG A 76 -4.80 -2.88 10.64
CA ARG A 76 -4.21 -1.79 11.43
C ARG A 76 -4.57 -1.88 12.92
N ARG A 77 -5.80 -2.27 13.26
CA ARG A 77 -6.19 -2.50 14.67
C ARG A 77 -5.40 -3.65 15.30
N GLU A 78 -5.13 -4.71 14.55
CA GLU A 78 -4.25 -5.80 15.03
C GLU A 78 -2.80 -5.38 15.21
N LEU A 79 -2.36 -4.33 14.52
CA LEU A 79 -1.01 -3.76 14.58
C LEU A 79 -0.87 -2.60 15.59
N ALA A 80 -1.92 -2.28 16.34
CA ALA A 80 -1.95 -1.12 17.24
C ALA A 80 -0.96 -1.23 18.43
N ASP A 81 -0.47 -2.43 18.74
CA ASP A 81 0.56 -2.69 19.76
C ASP A 81 1.98 -2.38 19.27
N LEU A 82 2.19 -2.19 17.96
CA LEU A 82 3.49 -1.78 17.42
C LEU A 82 3.82 -0.33 17.81
N PRO A 83 5.12 0.00 17.93
CA PRO A 83 5.55 1.39 18.07
C PRO A 83 4.94 2.28 16.97
N ALA A 84 4.58 3.52 17.29
CA ALA A 84 3.91 4.43 16.35
C ALA A 84 4.66 4.59 15.01
N ALA A 85 6.00 4.57 15.03
CA ALA A 85 6.82 4.63 13.82
C ALA A 85 6.76 3.36 12.95
N GLU A 86 6.25 2.27 13.50
CA GLU A 86 6.10 0.98 12.82
C GLU A 86 4.65 0.68 12.46
N GLN A 87 3.69 1.50 12.88
CA GLN A 87 2.29 1.36 12.47
C GLN A 87 2.13 1.84 11.03
N PRO A 88 1.45 1.05 10.15
CA PRO A 88 1.33 1.43 8.75
C PRO A 88 0.30 2.54 8.54
N ALA A 89 0.64 3.52 7.71
CA ALA A 89 -0.34 4.37 7.05
C ALA A 89 -1.04 3.58 5.93
N VAL A 90 -2.23 4.05 5.52
CA VAL A 90 -2.97 3.50 4.38
C VAL A 90 -3.35 4.65 3.45
N VAL A 91 -3.04 4.48 2.18
CA VAL A 91 -3.33 5.43 1.12
C VAL A 91 -4.14 4.75 0.03
N LEU A 92 -5.34 5.25 -0.23
CA LEU A 92 -6.14 4.92 -1.41
C LEU A 92 -5.76 5.89 -2.53
N VAL A 93 -5.19 5.38 -3.62
CA VAL A 93 -4.95 6.15 -4.84
C VAL A 93 -6.12 5.89 -5.80
N SER A 94 -6.90 6.94 -6.09
CA SER A 94 -8.02 6.81 -7.01
C SER A 94 -7.55 6.55 -8.44
N VAL A 95 -8.16 5.57 -9.08
CA VAL A 95 -7.99 5.29 -10.51
C VAL A 95 -9.12 5.89 -11.35
N ASP A 96 -9.98 6.70 -10.73
CA ASP A 96 -11.15 7.33 -11.35
C ASP A 96 -11.25 8.82 -11.00
N PRO A 97 -10.25 9.62 -11.40
CA PRO A 97 -10.21 11.04 -11.02
C PRO A 97 -11.40 11.86 -11.57
N GLY A 98 -12.07 11.35 -12.60
CA GLY A 98 -13.25 12.01 -13.16
C GLY A 98 -14.47 11.97 -12.23
N ARG A 99 -14.59 10.96 -11.38
CA ARG A 99 -15.70 10.78 -10.43
C ARG A 99 -15.27 10.95 -8.96
N ASP A 100 -13.98 10.83 -8.65
CA ASP A 100 -13.42 10.87 -7.31
C ASP A 100 -12.75 12.21 -7.02
N SER A 101 -13.54 13.21 -6.65
CA SER A 101 -13.01 14.48 -6.14
C SER A 101 -12.29 14.30 -4.79
N ALA A 102 -11.40 15.22 -4.44
CA ALA A 102 -10.73 15.24 -3.13
C ALA A 102 -11.73 15.16 -1.96
N ALA A 103 -12.83 15.95 -2.01
CA ALA A 103 -13.87 15.92 -0.98
C ALA A 103 -14.57 14.55 -0.87
N ARG A 104 -14.85 13.91 -2.01
CA ARG A 104 -15.46 12.58 -2.04
C ARG A 104 -14.53 11.51 -1.47
N LEU A 105 -13.24 11.58 -1.80
CA LEU A 105 -12.23 10.69 -1.24
C LEU A 105 -12.09 10.89 0.27
N ALA A 106 -12.08 12.14 0.76
CA ALA A 106 -12.03 12.44 2.19
C ALA A 106 -13.18 11.77 2.97
N GLU A 107 -14.39 11.86 2.44
CA GLU A 107 -15.56 11.21 3.05
C GLU A 107 -15.43 9.68 3.01
N TYR A 108 -15.06 9.15 1.85
CA TYR A 108 -14.99 7.71 1.61
C TYR A 108 -13.93 7.02 2.48
N VAL A 109 -12.69 7.51 2.50
CA VAL A 109 -11.63 6.84 3.27
C VAL A 109 -11.85 6.97 4.78
N ARG A 110 -12.39 8.11 5.25
CA ARG A 110 -12.71 8.35 6.66
C ARG A 110 -13.79 7.40 7.20
N PHE A 111 -14.66 6.90 6.34
CA PHE A 111 -15.67 5.91 6.72
C PHE A 111 -15.03 4.62 7.25
N PHE A 112 -13.88 4.21 6.70
CA PHE A 112 -13.17 3.00 7.13
C PHE A 112 -12.23 3.25 8.32
N ASP A 113 -11.46 4.33 8.23
CA ASP A 113 -10.55 4.76 9.31
C ASP A 113 -10.22 6.25 9.11
N PRO A 114 -10.38 7.11 10.14
CA PRO A 114 -10.08 8.54 10.03
C PRO A 114 -8.61 8.85 9.71
N ALA A 115 -7.70 7.89 9.90
CA ALA A 115 -6.28 8.04 9.56
C ALA A 115 -5.95 7.60 8.12
N PHE A 116 -6.93 7.15 7.33
CA PHE A 116 -6.69 6.82 5.93
C PHE A 116 -6.58 8.08 5.09
N THR A 117 -5.72 8.01 4.07
CA THR A 117 -5.53 9.09 3.11
C THR A 117 -6.10 8.68 1.75
N GLY A 118 -6.91 9.54 1.16
CA GLY A 118 -7.35 9.43 -0.23
C GLY A 118 -6.51 10.35 -1.12
N VAL A 119 -6.08 9.85 -2.27
CA VAL A 119 -5.20 10.55 -3.21
C VAL A 119 -5.80 10.48 -4.60
N THR A 120 -5.79 11.59 -5.30
CA THR A 120 -6.25 11.73 -6.70
C THR A 120 -5.26 12.61 -7.46
N GLY A 121 -5.56 12.97 -8.69
CA GLY A 121 -4.73 13.85 -9.50
C GLY A 121 -5.18 13.89 -10.95
N GLU A 122 -4.36 14.48 -11.79
CA GLU A 122 -4.61 14.51 -13.24
C GLU A 122 -4.64 13.09 -13.82
N PRO A 123 -5.57 12.78 -14.75
CA PRO A 123 -5.72 11.43 -15.32
C PRO A 123 -4.42 10.85 -15.87
N ASP A 124 -3.64 11.66 -16.58
CA ASP A 124 -2.37 11.23 -17.17
C ASP A 124 -1.31 10.88 -16.09
N ALA A 125 -1.30 11.62 -14.98
CA ALA A 125 -0.39 11.36 -13.87
C ALA A 125 -0.74 10.03 -13.17
N ILE A 126 -2.01 9.76 -12.95
CA ILE A 126 -2.50 8.50 -12.39
C ILE A 126 -2.20 7.34 -13.35
N ALA A 127 -2.48 7.50 -14.65
CA ALA A 127 -2.20 6.48 -15.65
C ALA A 127 -0.71 6.17 -15.78
N ALA A 128 0.17 7.16 -15.66
CA ALA A 128 1.62 6.95 -15.63
C ALA A 128 2.04 6.19 -14.38
N PHE A 129 1.57 6.61 -13.21
CA PHE A 129 1.92 5.97 -11.94
C PHE A 129 1.46 4.52 -11.86
N THR A 130 0.22 4.22 -12.24
CA THR A 130 -0.33 2.86 -12.27
C THR A 130 0.44 1.96 -13.23
N ARG A 131 0.71 2.44 -14.44
CA ARG A 131 1.46 1.69 -15.46
C ARG A 131 2.88 1.33 -14.99
N GLU A 132 3.60 2.27 -14.40
CA GLU A 132 4.97 2.05 -13.95
C GLU A 132 5.06 1.11 -12.74
N LEU A 133 4.03 1.09 -11.89
CA LEU A 133 3.91 0.11 -10.80
C LEU A 133 3.38 -1.26 -11.24
N GLY A 134 2.90 -1.38 -12.48
CA GLY A 134 2.30 -2.61 -12.98
C GLY A 134 0.87 -2.84 -12.48
N VAL A 135 0.16 -1.77 -12.12
CA VAL A 135 -1.27 -1.81 -11.79
C VAL A 135 -2.07 -1.76 -13.10
N ALA A 136 -2.77 -2.84 -13.41
CA ALA A 136 -3.71 -2.85 -14.52
C ALA A 136 -4.96 -2.04 -14.16
N VAL A 137 -5.38 -1.16 -15.06
CA VAL A 137 -6.62 -0.38 -14.96
C VAL A 137 -7.32 -0.44 -16.32
N ILE A 138 -8.52 -0.97 -16.35
CA ILE A 138 -9.34 -1.11 -17.56
C ILE A 138 -10.66 -0.41 -17.32
N VAL A 139 -10.89 0.69 -18.02
CA VAL A 139 -12.13 1.45 -17.97
C VAL A 139 -13.09 0.87 -18.99
N GLY A 140 -14.27 0.46 -18.54
CA GLY A 140 -15.34 -0.06 -19.42
C GLY A 140 -16.01 1.05 -20.22
N GLU A 141 -16.73 0.68 -21.25
CA GLU A 141 -17.53 1.62 -22.03
C GLU A 141 -18.70 2.17 -21.19
N PRO A 142 -19.00 3.46 -21.26
CA PRO A 142 -20.15 4.04 -20.60
C PRO A 142 -21.47 3.44 -21.15
N ASP A 143 -22.39 3.15 -20.24
CA ASP A 143 -23.77 2.79 -20.61
C ASP A 143 -24.57 4.02 -21.08
N ALA A 144 -25.87 3.80 -21.40
CA ALA A 144 -26.76 4.88 -21.85
C ALA A 144 -27.01 5.99 -20.81
N ALA A 145 -26.71 5.74 -19.53
CA ALA A 145 -26.78 6.70 -18.44
C ALA A 145 -25.39 7.34 -18.14
N GLY A 146 -24.36 6.99 -18.93
CA GLY A 146 -22.99 7.48 -18.74
C GLY A 146 -22.25 6.79 -17.59
N GLN A 147 -22.76 5.66 -17.07
CA GLN A 147 -22.10 4.89 -16.02
C GLN A 147 -21.12 3.89 -16.64
N TYR A 148 -19.95 3.76 -16.05
CA TYR A 148 -18.93 2.80 -16.48
C TYR A 148 -18.34 2.07 -15.28
N THR A 149 -17.82 0.88 -15.52
CA THR A 149 -17.07 0.08 -14.57
C THR A 149 -15.58 0.28 -14.77
N ILE A 150 -14.79 0.02 -13.70
CA ILE A 150 -13.33 -0.04 -13.80
C ILE A 150 -12.86 -1.35 -13.17
N ASP A 151 -12.18 -2.15 -13.98
CA ASP A 151 -11.44 -3.31 -13.49
C ASP A 151 -10.02 -2.87 -13.18
N HIS A 152 -9.54 -3.21 -11.99
CA HIS A 152 -8.20 -2.86 -11.57
C HIS A 152 -7.55 -3.95 -10.73
N THR A 153 -6.22 -3.94 -10.68
CA THR A 153 -5.44 -4.83 -9.81
C THR A 153 -5.73 -4.55 -8.34
N ALA A 154 -6.15 -5.57 -7.58
CA ALA A 154 -6.47 -5.47 -6.16
C ALA A 154 -5.26 -5.74 -5.23
N THR A 155 -4.05 -5.73 -5.76
CA THR A 155 -2.81 -5.90 -5.00
C THR A 155 -2.58 -4.71 -4.05
N LEU A 156 -2.14 -5.00 -2.81
CA LEU A 156 -1.63 -3.98 -1.90
C LEU A 156 -0.12 -3.84 -2.08
N PHE A 157 0.35 -2.62 -2.12
CA PHE A 157 1.77 -2.29 -2.24
C PHE A 157 2.26 -1.75 -0.90
N LEU A 158 3.23 -2.41 -0.30
CA LEU A 158 3.84 -1.95 0.95
C LEU A 158 5.11 -1.16 0.66
N VAL A 159 5.08 0.13 0.98
CA VAL A 159 6.22 1.04 0.88
C VAL A 159 6.89 1.14 2.24
N GLY A 160 8.20 0.99 2.26
CA GLY A 160 9.01 1.11 3.48
C GLY A 160 9.39 2.55 3.81
N PRO A 161 9.92 2.81 5.03
CA PRO A 161 10.33 4.15 5.46
C PRO A 161 11.44 4.80 4.61
N ASP A 162 12.16 4.01 3.83
CA ASP A 162 13.13 4.49 2.84
C ASP A 162 12.48 5.02 1.55
N GLY A 163 11.15 4.91 1.41
CA GLY A 163 10.39 5.28 0.22
C GLY A 163 10.47 4.25 -0.91
N SER A 164 11.00 3.04 -0.65
CA SER A 164 11.02 1.97 -1.64
C SER A 164 9.85 1.01 -1.47
N LEU A 165 9.42 0.38 -2.58
CA LEU A 165 8.47 -0.74 -2.53
C LEU A 165 9.14 -1.92 -1.84
N ALA A 166 8.65 -2.25 -0.66
CA ALA A 166 9.19 -3.31 0.19
C ALA A 166 8.60 -4.68 -0.13
N ALA A 167 7.29 -4.72 -0.37
CA ALA A 167 6.56 -5.94 -0.64
C ALA A 167 5.25 -5.66 -1.38
N ILE A 168 4.65 -6.70 -1.93
CA ILE A 168 3.26 -6.70 -2.40
C ILE A 168 2.48 -7.79 -1.70
N PHE A 169 1.17 -7.56 -1.49
CA PHE A 169 0.23 -8.55 -0.97
C PHE A 169 -0.79 -8.86 -2.06
N GLY A 170 -0.86 -10.11 -2.47
CA GLY A 170 -1.85 -10.60 -3.42
C GLY A 170 -3.17 -10.93 -2.75
N THR A 171 -4.23 -11.04 -3.55
CA THR A 171 -5.55 -11.54 -3.09
C THR A 171 -5.55 -13.06 -2.90
N PRO A 172 -6.42 -13.59 -2.00
CA PRO A 172 -7.36 -12.89 -1.15
C PRO A 172 -6.71 -12.21 0.05
N HIS A 173 -7.26 -11.08 0.48
CA HIS A 173 -6.78 -10.34 1.65
C HIS A 173 -7.52 -10.79 2.91
N SER A 174 -6.77 -10.97 4.02
CA SER A 174 -7.34 -11.15 5.35
C SER A 174 -6.58 -10.28 6.37
N PRO A 175 -7.26 -9.77 7.42
CA PRO A 175 -6.60 -8.90 8.41
C PRO A 175 -5.40 -9.55 9.07
N ASP A 176 -5.57 -10.79 9.58
CA ASP A 176 -4.53 -11.60 10.21
C ASP A 176 -3.37 -11.94 9.27
N GLY A 177 -3.68 -12.24 7.99
CA GLY A 177 -2.68 -12.50 6.96
C GLY A 177 -1.81 -11.28 6.67
N ILE A 178 -2.44 -10.10 6.50
CA ILE A 178 -1.74 -8.83 6.31
C ILE A 178 -0.92 -8.49 7.55
N ALA A 179 -1.52 -8.51 8.75
CA ALA A 179 -0.85 -8.15 9.98
C ALA A 179 0.32 -9.10 10.30
N GLY A 180 0.15 -10.39 10.10
CA GLY A 180 1.17 -11.40 10.34
C GLY A 180 2.41 -11.22 9.47
N ASP A 181 2.23 -11.07 8.15
CA ASP A 181 3.35 -10.87 7.23
C ASP A 181 3.97 -9.48 7.38
N TYR A 182 3.15 -8.46 7.65
CA TYR A 182 3.65 -7.11 7.93
C TYR A 182 4.64 -7.10 9.11
N ARG A 183 4.29 -7.70 10.25
CA ARG A 183 5.19 -7.80 11.42
C ARG A 183 6.52 -8.47 11.07
N ARG A 184 6.48 -9.54 10.28
CA ARG A 184 7.68 -10.24 9.85
C ARG A 184 8.57 -9.38 8.97
N ILE A 185 7.97 -8.63 8.04
CA ILE A 185 8.69 -7.72 7.13
C ILE A 185 9.36 -6.58 7.91
N VAL A 186 8.63 -5.94 8.84
CA VAL A 186 9.16 -4.85 9.68
C VAL A 186 10.33 -5.35 10.53
N ALA A 187 10.16 -6.47 11.23
CA ALA A 187 11.22 -7.07 12.05
C ALA A 187 12.45 -7.46 11.22
N HIS A 188 12.27 -8.05 10.05
CA HIS A 188 13.34 -8.43 9.14
C HIS A 188 14.16 -7.20 8.68
N ARG A 189 13.48 -6.12 8.28
CA ARG A 189 14.15 -4.89 7.84
C ARG A 189 14.83 -4.14 8.99
N ALA A 190 14.34 -4.23 10.21
CA ALA A 190 15.00 -3.68 11.39
C ALA A 190 16.29 -4.45 11.73
N GLY A 191 16.29 -5.78 11.60
CA GLY A 191 17.46 -6.64 11.81
C GLY A 191 18.58 -6.45 10.78
N GLY A 192 18.23 -6.20 9.52
CA GLY A 192 19.20 -6.00 8.44
C GLY A 192 19.92 -4.64 8.42
N ARG A 193 19.55 -3.73 9.33
CA ARG A 193 20.18 -2.39 9.50
C ARG A 193 21.23 -2.32 10.61
N ARG A 194 21.58 -3.47 11.22
CA ARG A 194 22.60 -3.55 12.28
C ARG A 194 23.94 -4.02 11.75
#